data_0b495e98282f01a70d99dccc61066e21
#
_entry.id   0b495e98282f01a70d99dccc61066e21
#
_cell.length_a   1.000
_cell.length_b   1.000
_cell.length_c   1.000
_cell.angle_alpha   90.00
_cell.angle_beta   90.00
_cell.angle_gamma   90.00
#
_symmetry.space_group_name_H-M   'P 1'
#
loop_
_entity.id
_entity.type
_entity.pdbx_description
1 polymer ?
#
loop_
_entity_poly.entity_id
_entity_poly.type
_entity_poly.pdbx_seq_one_letter_code
_entity_poly.pdbx_strand_id
1 'polypeptide(L)'
;MKLVTGGAGFIGSVLVKELNLQGHSDIWIVDRLEKDEKWRNLQGLNYVDYIHADELFSLGEDFWETITEIYHMGAISATTEKDVDKLWENNVRYSQELIGIATQKGIPIAFASSAATYGAGESGYSDAHEAVGGFRPMNPYGFSKQYVDKWILSIEEKPEYWFSLKFFNVFGPNEYHKGDMRSLVHKGFEQIQANAEVKLFKSHKDGYADGGQLRDFVYVKDVVQGMVLLMKHKIPGSSGIYNMGTGVARSFDDLIKATFKAMSKPERIDYIPMPEHLRDQYQYYTKAEMDKFSQVFPEFKFTGLEAAVEDYVQEHLLKTNPYF
;
A
#
# COMPACT_ATOMS: atom_id res chain seq x y z
N MET A 1 -19.86 -4.57 -12.50
CA MET A 1 -18.40 -4.56 -12.83
C MET A 1 -17.61 -3.99 -11.67
N LYS A 2 -16.32 -4.33 -11.53
CA LYS A 2 -15.44 -3.76 -10.51
C LYS A 2 -14.62 -2.62 -11.10
N LEU A 3 -14.44 -1.53 -10.37
CA LEU A 3 -13.60 -0.40 -10.76
C LEU A 3 -12.34 -0.40 -9.89
N VAL A 4 -11.15 -0.45 -10.51
CA VAL A 4 -9.86 -0.41 -9.83
C VAL A 4 -9.08 0.81 -10.28
N THR A 5 -9.04 1.87 -9.47
CA THR A 5 -8.18 3.03 -9.77
C THR A 5 -6.76 2.76 -9.26
N GLY A 6 -5.75 3.29 -9.95
CA GLY A 6 -4.36 2.89 -9.71
C GLY A 6 -4.10 1.43 -10.10
N GLY A 7 -4.93 0.89 -11.02
CA GLY A 7 -4.92 -0.54 -11.38
C GLY A 7 -3.67 -0.99 -12.12
N ALA A 8 -2.90 -0.09 -12.70
CA ALA A 8 -1.58 -0.37 -13.28
C ALA A 8 -0.44 -0.21 -12.27
N GLY A 9 -0.71 0.38 -11.10
CA GLY A 9 0.25 0.58 -10.03
C GLY A 9 0.62 -0.72 -9.29
N PHE A 10 1.47 -0.61 -8.29
CA PHE A 10 1.97 -1.74 -7.49
C PHE A 10 0.83 -2.57 -6.87
N ILE A 11 0.11 -1.99 -5.89
CA ILE A 11 -0.94 -2.72 -5.17
C ILE A 11 -2.14 -3.00 -6.08
N GLY A 12 -2.52 -2.03 -6.94
CA GLY A 12 -3.69 -2.15 -7.80
C GLY A 12 -3.58 -3.30 -8.81
N SER A 13 -2.41 -3.51 -9.42
CA SER A 13 -2.23 -4.60 -10.39
C SER A 13 -2.23 -5.98 -9.72
N VAL A 14 -1.64 -6.10 -8.52
CA VAL A 14 -1.71 -7.34 -7.73
C VAL A 14 -3.15 -7.62 -7.28
N LEU A 15 -3.93 -6.57 -6.96
CA LEU A 15 -5.36 -6.71 -6.67
C LEU A 15 -6.14 -7.22 -7.90
N VAL A 16 -5.89 -6.65 -9.09
CA VAL A 16 -6.53 -7.13 -10.33
C VAL A 16 -6.20 -8.61 -10.56
N LYS A 17 -4.93 -8.99 -10.35
CA LYS A 17 -4.53 -10.40 -10.43
C LYS A 17 -5.26 -11.28 -9.43
N GLU A 18 -5.36 -10.85 -8.17
CA GLU A 18 -6.11 -11.59 -7.14
C GLU A 18 -7.59 -11.76 -7.52
N LEU A 19 -8.22 -10.70 -8.02
CA LEU A 19 -9.60 -10.76 -8.54
C LEU A 19 -9.72 -11.75 -9.72
N ASN A 20 -8.75 -11.76 -10.64
CA ASN A 20 -8.71 -12.71 -11.74
C ASN A 20 -8.58 -14.16 -11.25
N LEU A 21 -7.76 -14.43 -10.22
CA LEU A 21 -7.63 -15.74 -9.61
C LEU A 21 -8.94 -16.21 -8.96
N GLN A 22 -9.79 -15.29 -8.53
CA GLN A 22 -11.14 -15.55 -8.03
C GLN A 22 -12.22 -15.62 -9.13
N GLY A 23 -11.80 -15.56 -10.40
CA GLY A 23 -12.70 -15.71 -11.57
C GLY A 23 -13.35 -14.41 -12.06
N HIS A 24 -12.94 -13.25 -11.53
CA HIS A 24 -13.42 -11.94 -11.99
C HIS A 24 -12.55 -11.41 -13.13
N SER A 25 -13.16 -11.08 -14.27
CA SER A 25 -12.55 -10.37 -15.40
C SER A 25 -13.35 -9.13 -15.80
N ASP A 26 -14.47 -8.89 -15.17
CA ASP A 26 -15.37 -7.74 -15.34
C ASP A 26 -14.85 -6.51 -14.60
N ILE A 27 -13.61 -6.12 -14.91
CA ILE A 27 -12.83 -5.11 -14.19
C ILE A 27 -12.51 -3.94 -15.13
N TRP A 28 -12.84 -2.72 -14.72
CA TRP A 28 -12.35 -1.49 -15.32
C TRP A 28 -11.07 -1.05 -14.58
N ILE A 29 -10.00 -0.80 -15.34
CA ILE A 29 -8.75 -0.25 -14.82
C ILE A 29 -8.72 1.25 -15.09
N VAL A 30 -8.48 2.04 -14.04
CA VAL A 30 -8.31 3.49 -14.12
C VAL A 30 -6.92 3.86 -13.65
N ASP A 31 -6.12 4.52 -14.48
CA ASP A 31 -4.76 4.94 -14.12
C ASP A 31 -4.26 6.07 -15.04
N ARG A 32 -3.05 6.58 -14.80
CA ARG A 32 -2.26 7.40 -15.72
C ARG A 32 -1.01 6.60 -16.08
N LEU A 33 -0.98 5.97 -17.24
CA LEU A 33 0.18 5.12 -17.64
C LEU A 33 1.43 5.96 -17.93
N GLU A 34 1.27 7.19 -18.39
CA GLU A 34 2.35 8.14 -18.66
C GLU A 34 3.50 7.52 -19.50
N LYS A 35 4.76 7.71 -19.04
CA LYS A 35 5.96 7.23 -19.73
C LYS A 35 6.77 6.24 -18.89
N ASP A 36 6.21 5.79 -17.76
CA ASP A 36 6.87 4.81 -16.91
C ASP A 36 6.57 3.36 -17.32
N GLU A 37 7.23 2.40 -16.68
CA GLU A 37 7.11 0.98 -17.01
C GLU A 37 5.91 0.28 -16.34
N LYS A 38 5.02 1.00 -15.65
CA LYS A 38 3.89 0.38 -14.92
C LYS A 38 2.87 -0.32 -15.83
N TRP A 39 2.83 0.02 -17.13
CA TRP A 39 2.04 -0.71 -18.11
C TRP A 39 2.38 -2.21 -18.16
N ARG A 40 3.60 -2.58 -17.79
CA ARG A 40 4.03 -3.99 -17.72
C ARG A 40 3.28 -4.78 -16.65
N ASN A 41 2.82 -4.12 -15.59
CA ASN A 41 2.00 -4.73 -14.55
C ASN A 41 0.64 -5.21 -15.06
N LEU A 42 0.19 -4.71 -16.21
CA LEU A 42 -1.08 -5.10 -16.84
C LEU A 42 -0.93 -6.32 -17.76
N GLN A 43 0.30 -6.73 -18.07
CA GLN A 43 0.53 -7.87 -18.93
C GLN A 43 0.05 -9.16 -18.25
N GLY A 44 -0.78 -9.92 -18.95
CA GLY A 44 -1.32 -11.18 -18.42
C GLY A 44 -2.49 -11.02 -17.44
N LEU A 45 -3.01 -9.81 -17.25
CA LEU A 45 -4.24 -9.57 -16.50
C LEU A 45 -5.46 -9.60 -17.43
N ASN A 46 -6.60 -10.05 -16.89
CA ASN A 46 -7.88 -10.03 -17.57
C ASN A 46 -8.72 -8.88 -17.03
N TYR A 47 -9.06 -7.93 -17.88
CA TYR A 47 -9.91 -6.77 -17.58
C TYR A 47 -10.67 -6.33 -18.82
N VAL A 48 -11.73 -5.52 -18.63
CA VAL A 48 -12.60 -5.07 -19.72
C VAL A 48 -11.86 -4.06 -20.58
N ASP A 49 -11.38 -2.98 -19.94
CA ASP A 49 -10.67 -1.90 -20.64
C ASP A 49 -9.95 -0.99 -19.64
N TYR A 50 -9.19 -0.04 -20.16
CA TYR A 50 -8.46 0.99 -19.46
C TYR A 50 -9.10 2.36 -19.67
N ILE A 51 -9.24 3.13 -18.59
CA ILE A 51 -9.73 4.51 -18.61
C ILE A 51 -8.61 5.40 -18.06
N HIS A 52 -8.28 6.47 -18.78
CA HIS A 52 -7.37 7.48 -18.24
C HIS A 52 -8.00 8.16 -17.02
N ALA A 53 -7.22 8.34 -15.94
CA ALA A 53 -7.77 8.81 -14.65
C ALA A 53 -8.50 10.17 -14.77
N ASP A 54 -8.06 11.06 -15.67
CA ASP A 54 -8.68 12.38 -15.88
C ASP A 54 -10.02 12.31 -16.62
N GLU A 55 -10.32 11.17 -17.23
CA GLU A 55 -11.57 10.96 -17.99
C GLU A 55 -12.67 10.31 -17.15
N LEU A 56 -12.31 9.69 -15.99
CA LEU A 56 -13.24 8.90 -15.20
C LEU A 56 -14.52 9.65 -14.84
N PHE A 57 -14.41 10.88 -14.36
CA PHE A 57 -15.54 11.67 -13.90
C PHE A 57 -16.37 12.30 -15.03
N SER A 58 -15.89 12.24 -16.28
CA SER A 58 -16.63 12.65 -17.46
C SER A 58 -17.55 11.56 -18.02
N LEU A 59 -17.45 10.34 -17.48
CA LEU A 59 -18.28 9.21 -17.92
C LEU A 59 -19.72 9.39 -17.46
N GLY A 60 -20.67 9.01 -18.34
CA GLY A 60 -22.09 9.16 -18.10
C GLY A 60 -22.66 8.24 -17.01
N GLU A 61 -23.89 8.50 -16.62
CA GLU A 61 -24.64 7.74 -15.63
C GLU A 61 -24.68 6.23 -15.93
N ASP A 62 -24.88 5.85 -17.18
CA ASP A 62 -24.93 4.46 -17.63
C ASP A 62 -23.67 3.68 -17.27
N PHE A 63 -22.49 4.32 -17.29
CA PHE A 63 -21.24 3.70 -16.85
C PHE A 63 -21.31 3.35 -15.34
N TRP A 64 -21.67 4.34 -14.51
CA TRP A 64 -21.71 4.18 -13.07
C TRP A 64 -22.74 3.16 -12.60
N GLU A 65 -23.85 3.00 -13.33
CA GLU A 65 -24.86 1.96 -13.05
C GLU A 65 -24.33 0.54 -13.24
N THR A 66 -23.27 0.36 -14.01
CA THR A 66 -22.61 -0.94 -14.18
C THR A 66 -21.67 -1.30 -13.03
N ILE A 67 -21.21 -0.33 -12.23
CA ILE A 67 -20.20 -0.52 -11.21
C ILE A 67 -20.81 -1.06 -9.92
N THR A 68 -20.31 -2.17 -9.44
CA THR A 68 -20.79 -2.85 -8.23
C THR A 68 -19.83 -2.78 -7.05
N GLU A 69 -18.55 -2.50 -7.31
CA GLU A 69 -17.51 -2.35 -6.29
C GLU A 69 -16.41 -1.41 -6.79
N ILE A 70 -15.88 -0.57 -5.89
CA ILE A 70 -14.78 0.33 -6.18
C ILE A 70 -13.59 0.01 -5.27
N TYR A 71 -12.42 -0.18 -5.91
CA TYR A 71 -11.13 -0.29 -5.24
C TYR A 71 -10.26 0.90 -5.65
N HIS A 72 -10.18 1.90 -4.78
CA HIS A 72 -9.47 3.15 -5.07
C HIS A 72 -8.04 3.11 -4.53
N MET A 73 -7.11 2.60 -5.36
CA MET A 73 -5.68 2.50 -5.05
C MET A 73 -4.86 3.63 -5.69
N GLY A 74 -5.47 4.40 -6.59
CA GLY A 74 -4.83 5.51 -7.29
C GLY A 74 -4.47 6.66 -6.35
N ALA A 75 -3.20 7.02 -6.30
CA ALA A 75 -2.70 8.17 -5.55
C ALA A 75 -1.26 8.51 -5.96
N ILE A 76 -0.85 9.75 -5.74
CA ILE A 76 0.56 10.10 -5.67
C ILE A 76 1.07 9.58 -4.32
N SER A 77 1.88 8.51 -4.35
CA SER A 77 2.34 7.80 -3.14
C SER A 77 3.77 8.15 -2.71
N ALA A 78 4.45 9.03 -3.45
CA ALA A 78 5.81 9.46 -3.12
C ALA A 78 5.81 10.31 -1.84
N THR A 79 6.43 9.81 -0.78
CA THR A 79 6.58 10.56 0.49
C THR A 79 7.53 11.74 0.36
N THR A 80 8.27 11.81 -0.74
CA THR A 80 9.20 12.91 -1.10
C THR A 80 8.53 14.01 -1.92
N GLU A 81 7.26 13.85 -2.35
CA GLU A 81 6.52 14.90 -3.05
C GLU A 81 6.30 16.09 -2.12
N LYS A 82 6.64 17.28 -2.60
CA LYS A 82 6.57 18.54 -1.85
C LYS A 82 5.45 19.46 -2.34
N ASP A 83 4.93 19.21 -3.55
CA ASP A 83 3.82 19.97 -4.11
C ASP A 83 2.51 19.56 -3.42
N VAL A 84 2.11 20.35 -2.43
CA VAL A 84 0.92 20.09 -1.61
C VAL A 84 -0.36 20.25 -2.41
N ASP A 85 -0.42 21.22 -3.33
CA ASP A 85 -1.60 21.46 -4.17
C ASP A 85 -1.82 20.28 -5.12
N LYS A 86 -0.74 19.77 -5.72
CA LYS A 86 -0.78 18.56 -6.55
C LYS A 86 -1.26 17.33 -5.77
N LEU A 87 -0.77 17.15 -4.52
CA LEU A 87 -1.25 16.09 -3.63
C LEU A 87 -2.71 16.29 -3.24
N TRP A 88 -3.13 17.55 -3.04
CA TRP A 88 -4.51 17.86 -2.71
C TRP A 88 -5.47 17.48 -3.83
N GLU A 89 -5.18 17.89 -5.06
CA GLU A 89 -6.01 17.53 -6.22
C GLU A 89 -6.07 16.02 -6.45
N ASN A 90 -4.91 15.35 -6.45
CA ASN A 90 -4.86 13.92 -6.80
C ASN A 90 -5.25 12.98 -5.67
N ASN A 91 -4.94 13.30 -4.41
CA ASN A 91 -5.17 12.37 -3.30
C ASN A 91 -6.43 12.74 -2.50
N VAL A 92 -6.78 14.05 -2.42
CA VAL A 92 -7.92 14.50 -1.63
C VAL A 92 -9.14 14.69 -2.51
N ARG A 93 -9.10 15.63 -3.47
CA ARG A 93 -10.27 15.96 -4.31
C ARG A 93 -10.76 14.76 -5.11
N TYR A 94 -9.83 14.07 -5.76
CA TYR A 94 -10.16 12.85 -6.52
C TYR A 94 -10.83 11.78 -5.65
N SER A 95 -10.30 11.55 -4.43
CA SER A 95 -10.90 10.59 -3.50
C SER A 95 -12.28 11.05 -3.03
N GLN A 96 -12.46 12.34 -2.74
CA GLN A 96 -13.75 12.90 -2.30
C GLN A 96 -14.81 12.75 -3.40
N GLU A 97 -14.47 13.05 -4.64
CA GLU A 97 -15.38 12.92 -5.78
C GLU A 97 -15.81 11.47 -6.00
N LEU A 98 -14.84 10.54 -5.98
CA LEU A 98 -15.13 9.12 -6.15
C LEU A 98 -15.97 8.54 -4.99
N ILE A 99 -15.69 8.94 -3.75
CA ILE A 99 -16.50 8.56 -2.58
C ILE A 99 -17.90 9.17 -2.68
N GLY A 100 -18.03 10.41 -3.17
CA GLY A 100 -19.32 11.07 -3.41
C GLY A 100 -20.19 10.28 -4.40
N ILE A 101 -19.61 9.85 -5.53
CA ILE A 101 -20.29 8.99 -6.50
C ILE A 101 -20.67 7.64 -5.86
N ALA A 102 -19.75 7.03 -5.13
CA ALA A 102 -20.01 5.77 -4.44
C ALA A 102 -21.17 5.90 -3.44
N THR A 103 -21.26 7.03 -2.73
CA THR A 103 -22.38 7.35 -1.83
C THR A 103 -23.68 7.47 -2.59
N GLN A 104 -23.72 8.29 -3.64
CA GLN A 104 -24.91 8.55 -4.43
C GLN A 104 -25.48 7.29 -5.09
N LYS A 105 -24.59 6.40 -5.55
CA LYS A 105 -24.94 5.16 -6.26
C LYS A 105 -25.08 3.95 -5.33
N GLY A 106 -24.80 4.08 -4.05
CA GLY A 106 -24.80 2.95 -3.10
C GLY A 106 -23.71 1.91 -3.37
N ILE A 107 -22.58 2.32 -3.97
CA ILE A 107 -21.49 1.41 -4.35
C ILE A 107 -20.52 1.25 -3.17
N PRO A 108 -20.23 0.02 -2.72
CA PRO A 108 -19.18 -0.22 -1.72
C PRO A 108 -17.80 0.18 -2.25
N ILE A 109 -16.98 0.77 -1.37
CA ILE A 109 -15.66 1.27 -1.75
C ILE A 109 -14.59 0.93 -0.71
N ALA A 110 -13.44 0.43 -1.17
CA ALA A 110 -12.19 0.38 -0.41
C ALA A 110 -11.19 1.38 -1.00
N PHE A 111 -10.52 2.15 -0.16
CA PHE A 111 -9.56 3.14 -0.64
C PHE A 111 -8.27 3.17 0.18
N ALA A 112 -7.18 3.50 -0.51
CA ALA A 112 -5.84 3.52 0.05
C ALA A 112 -5.63 4.70 1.00
N SER A 113 -5.42 4.42 2.29
CA SER A 113 -4.78 5.28 3.26
C SER A 113 -3.34 4.80 3.51
N SER A 114 -2.69 5.27 4.55
CA SER A 114 -1.27 4.96 4.79
C SER A 114 -0.90 5.04 6.27
N ALA A 115 0.03 4.22 6.71
CA ALA A 115 0.70 4.36 8.01
C ALA A 115 1.49 5.68 8.13
N ALA A 116 1.79 6.38 7.03
CA ALA A 116 2.36 7.73 7.07
C ALA A 116 1.48 8.75 7.81
N THR A 117 0.18 8.47 7.95
CA THR A 117 -0.76 9.30 8.74
C THR A 117 -0.43 9.33 10.22
N TYR A 118 0.20 8.29 10.77
CA TYR A 118 0.57 8.18 12.19
C TYR A 118 1.74 9.10 12.59
N GLY A 119 2.46 9.66 11.61
CA GLY A 119 3.61 10.52 11.86
C GLY A 119 4.74 9.79 12.57
N ALA A 120 5.27 10.35 13.64
CA ALA A 120 6.33 9.72 14.45
C ALA A 120 5.82 8.58 15.37
N GLY A 121 4.50 8.33 15.41
CA GLY A 121 3.90 7.32 16.27
C GLY A 121 3.64 7.78 17.70
N GLU A 122 3.65 9.08 17.96
CA GLU A 122 3.44 9.65 19.31
C GLU A 122 2.07 9.29 19.89
N SER A 123 1.06 9.15 19.04
CA SER A 123 -0.31 8.73 19.39
C SER A 123 -0.58 7.25 19.14
N GLY A 124 0.47 6.42 19.00
CA GLY A 124 0.34 4.99 18.67
C GLY A 124 -0.01 4.74 17.19
N TYR A 125 -0.39 3.51 16.90
CA TYR A 125 -0.69 3.02 15.55
C TYR A 125 -2.08 2.37 15.49
N SER A 126 -3.02 2.87 16.29
CA SER A 126 -4.38 2.37 16.35
C SER A 126 -5.21 2.89 15.18
N ASP A 127 -6.03 2.03 14.57
CA ASP A 127 -7.02 2.39 13.53
C ASP A 127 -8.40 2.76 14.12
N ALA A 128 -8.49 2.98 15.42
CA ALA A 128 -9.69 3.49 16.08
C ALA A 128 -10.04 4.88 15.56
N HIS A 129 -11.32 5.12 15.27
CA HIS A 129 -11.78 6.36 14.66
C HIS A 129 -11.48 7.58 15.54
N GLU A 130 -11.56 7.42 16.85
CA GLU A 130 -11.32 8.45 17.85
C GLU A 130 -9.86 8.93 17.86
N ALA A 131 -8.94 8.05 17.48
CA ALA A 131 -7.50 8.36 17.44
C ALA A 131 -7.09 9.25 16.26
N VAL A 132 -7.87 9.24 15.17
CA VAL A 132 -7.48 9.88 13.88
C VAL A 132 -7.21 11.39 14.04
N GLY A 133 -7.94 12.07 14.90
CA GLY A 133 -7.76 13.51 15.19
C GLY A 133 -6.41 13.85 15.82
N GLY A 134 -5.78 12.89 16.51
CA GLY A 134 -4.51 13.04 17.22
C GLY A 134 -3.26 12.87 16.37
N PHE A 135 -3.36 12.26 15.19
CA PHE A 135 -2.17 11.95 14.37
C PHE A 135 -1.53 13.21 13.77
N ARG A 136 -0.21 13.17 13.61
CA ARG A 136 0.62 14.28 13.09
C ARG A 136 1.55 13.76 12.00
N PRO A 137 1.07 13.70 10.73
CA PRO A 137 1.89 13.28 9.59
C PRO A 137 3.16 14.10 9.46
N MET A 138 4.27 13.47 9.11
CA MET A 138 5.57 14.12 8.98
C MET A 138 5.85 14.65 7.56
N ASN A 139 4.97 14.38 6.60
CA ASN A 139 5.13 14.80 5.21
C ASN A 139 3.78 15.11 4.55
N PRO A 140 3.77 15.87 3.43
CA PRO A 140 2.53 16.25 2.74
C PRO A 140 1.70 15.06 2.24
N TYR A 141 2.35 13.97 1.83
CA TYR A 141 1.64 12.75 1.45
C TYR A 141 0.83 12.17 2.61
N GLY A 142 1.44 11.96 3.77
CA GLY A 142 0.74 11.49 4.97
C GLY A 142 -0.40 12.43 5.37
N PHE A 143 -0.18 13.75 5.27
CA PHE A 143 -1.22 14.75 5.51
C PHE A 143 -2.40 14.60 4.55
N SER A 144 -2.18 14.42 3.24
CA SER A 144 -3.26 14.23 2.27
C SER A 144 -4.12 13.00 2.58
N LYS A 145 -3.49 11.89 2.99
CA LYS A 145 -4.20 10.66 3.37
C LYS A 145 -4.97 10.82 4.69
N GLN A 146 -4.36 11.45 5.69
CA GLN A 146 -5.06 11.75 6.95
C GLN A 146 -6.26 12.67 6.74
N TYR A 147 -6.16 13.61 5.84
CA TYR A 147 -7.28 14.51 5.55
C TYR A 147 -8.50 13.72 5.04
N VAL A 148 -8.30 12.78 4.11
CA VAL A 148 -9.39 11.92 3.61
C VAL A 148 -9.98 11.06 4.74
N ASP A 149 -9.12 10.47 5.60
CA ASP A 149 -9.58 9.69 6.75
C ASP A 149 -10.46 10.53 7.71
N LYS A 150 -10.04 11.77 8.00
CA LYS A 150 -10.81 12.69 8.84
C LYS A 150 -12.10 13.12 8.17
N TRP A 151 -12.05 13.42 6.88
CA TRP A 151 -13.19 13.89 6.12
C TRP A 151 -14.29 12.82 6.04
N ILE A 152 -13.96 11.56 5.70
CA ILE A 152 -14.97 10.49 5.62
C ILE A 152 -15.63 10.22 6.98
N LEU A 153 -14.91 10.41 8.08
CA LEU A 153 -15.49 10.31 9.43
C LEU A 153 -16.44 11.46 9.76
N SER A 154 -16.24 12.67 9.20
CA SER A 154 -16.98 13.88 9.51
C SER A 154 -18.26 14.09 8.70
N ILE A 155 -18.38 13.48 7.52
CA ILE A 155 -19.56 13.63 6.66
C ILE A 155 -20.69 12.73 7.14
N GLU A 156 -21.93 13.20 6.96
CA GLU A 156 -23.14 12.45 7.33
C GLU A 156 -23.45 11.38 6.28
N GLU A 157 -23.52 11.79 5.00
CA GLU A 157 -23.79 10.90 3.89
C GLU A 157 -22.50 10.26 3.39
N LYS A 158 -22.42 8.94 3.44
CA LYS A 158 -21.29 8.14 3.01
C LYS A 158 -21.75 6.77 2.47
N PRO A 159 -20.93 6.04 1.71
CA PRO A 159 -21.30 4.71 1.25
C PRO A 159 -21.64 3.81 2.44
N GLU A 160 -22.64 2.96 2.29
CA GLU A 160 -23.02 1.99 3.35
C GLU A 160 -21.83 1.13 3.77
N TYR A 161 -21.03 0.71 2.78
CA TYR A 161 -19.79 -0.04 3.01
C TYR A 161 -18.60 0.71 2.46
N TRP A 162 -17.73 1.17 3.36
CA TRP A 162 -16.51 1.86 3.02
C TRP A 162 -15.35 1.42 3.91
N PHE A 163 -14.18 1.23 3.31
CA PHE A 163 -12.99 0.76 4.01
C PHE A 163 -11.79 1.63 3.63
N SER A 164 -11.31 2.44 4.60
CA SER A 164 -10.06 3.17 4.47
C SER A 164 -8.91 2.29 4.97
N LEU A 165 -7.98 1.95 4.10
CA LEU A 165 -6.95 0.95 4.36
C LEU A 165 -5.59 1.61 4.60
N LYS A 166 -5.13 1.64 5.85
CA LYS A 166 -3.82 2.17 6.23
C LYS A 166 -2.73 1.15 5.95
N PHE A 167 -2.15 1.23 4.76
CA PHE A 167 -1.04 0.34 4.37
C PHE A 167 0.23 0.68 5.14
N PHE A 168 0.85 -0.35 5.73
CA PHE A 168 2.18 -0.28 6.33
C PHE A 168 3.26 -0.45 5.26
N ASN A 169 4.41 -1.03 5.57
CA ASN A 169 5.51 -1.14 4.60
C ASN A 169 5.27 -2.31 3.64
N VAL A 170 4.45 -2.06 2.62
CA VAL A 170 4.11 -3.07 1.61
C VAL A 170 5.30 -3.34 0.70
N PHE A 171 5.59 -4.62 0.44
CA PHE A 171 6.60 -5.06 -0.52
C PHE A 171 6.09 -6.25 -1.34
N GLY A 172 6.70 -6.50 -2.50
CA GLY A 172 6.36 -7.65 -3.32
C GLY A 172 6.36 -7.38 -4.83
N PRO A 173 5.88 -8.36 -5.64
CA PRO A 173 5.86 -8.23 -7.10
C PRO A 173 5.09 -7.00 -7.57
N ASN A 174 5.43 -6.56 -8.78
CA ASN A 174 4.84 -5.40 -9.48
C ASN A 174 5.24 -4.00 -8.92
N GLU A 175 6.20 -3.91 -7.97
CA GLU A 175 6.71 -2.61 -7.51
C GLU A 175 7.82 -2.00 -8.41
N TYR A 176 8.19 -2.64 -9.49
CA TYR A 176 9.39 -2.38 -10.29
C TYR A 176 9.48 -0.97 -10.88
N HIS A 177 8.35 -0.37 -11.24
CA HIS A 177 8.25 0.98 -11.81
C HIS A 177 8.48 2.11 -10.78
N LYS A 178 8.51 1.79 -9.46
CA LYS A 178 8.51 2.81 -8.39
C LYS A 178 9.86 3.52 -8.17
N GLY A 179 10.89 3.24 -8.97
CA GLY A 179 12.21 3.86 -8.82
C GLY A 179 12.76 3.75 -7.39
N ASP A 180 13.11 4.88 -6.78
CA ASP A 180 13.65 4.91 -5.41
C ASP A 180 12.62 4.54 -4.32
N MET A 181 11.33 4.54 -4.64
CA MET A 181 10.27 4.14 -3.72
C MET A 181 10.02 2.62 -3.68
N ARG A 182 10.81 1.83 -4.41
CA ARG A 182 10.80 0.35 -4.30
C ARG A 182 11.22 -0.09 -2.91
N SER A 183 10.72 -1.24 -2.49
CA SER A 183 11.06 -1.82 -1.19
C SER A 183 12.56 -2.10 -1.03
N LEU A 184 12.99 -2.25 0.22
CA LEU A 184 14.38 -2.63 0.48
C LEU A 184 14.66 -4.09 0.10
N VAL A 185 13.65 -4.97 -0.01
CA VAL A 185 13.82 -6.32 -0.57
C VAL A 185 14.32 -6.23 -2.01
N HIS A 186 13.63 -5.44 -2.84
CA HIS A 186 14.01 -5.26 -4.24
C HIS A 186 15.38 -4.60 -4.38
N LYS A 187 15.62 -3.50 -3.66
CA LYS A 187 16.91 -2.79 -3.68
C LYS A 187 18.06 -3.67 -3.16
N GLY A 188 17.81 -4.45 -2.12
CA GLY A 188 18.76 -5.39 -1.57
C GLY A 188 19.09 -6.50 -2.57
N PHE A 189 18.08 -7.06 -3.23
CA PHE A 189 18.26 -8.03 -4.30
C PHE A 189 19.17 -7.50 -5.41
N GLU A 190 18.92 -6.28 -5.92
CA GLU A 190 19.79 -5.65 -6.94
C GLU A 190 21.23 -5.46 -6.44
N GLN A 191 21.41 -5.00 -5.20
CA GLN A 191 22.74 -4.81 -4.60
C GLN A 191 23.48 -6.15 -4.43
N ILE A 192 22.78 -7.19 -3.98
CA ILE A 192 23.37 -8.53 -3.84
C ILE A 192 23.79 -9.09 -5.20
N GLN A 193 22.97 -8.90 -6.24
CA GLN A 193 23.31 -9.32 -7.59
C GLN A 193 24.56 -8.59 -8.14
N ALA A 194 24.62 -7.28 -7.91
CA ALA A 194 25.70 -6.44 -8.46
C ALA A 194 27.02 -6.57 -7.70
N ASN A 195 26.97 -6.60 -6.35
CA ASN A 195 28.15 -6.42 -5.50
C ASN A 195 28.31 -7.50 -4.43
N ALA A 196 27.37 -8.45 -4.31
CA ALA A 196 27.29 -9.44 -3.22
C ALA A 196 27.24 -8.82 -1.82
N GLU A 197 26.81 -7.55 -1.68
CA GLU A 197 26.80 -6.77 -0.45
C GLU A 197 25.60 -5.81 -0.46
N VAL A 198 25.03 -5.53 0.71
CA VAL A 198 23.94 -4.53 0.89
C VAL A 198 24.37 -3.47 1.88
N LYS A 199 24.02 -2.21 1.59
CA LYS A 199 24.26 -1.08 2.47
C LYS A 199 23.00 -0.74 3.27
N LEU A 200 23.13 -0.74 4.60
CA LEU A 200 22.09 -0.28 5.54
C LEU A 200 22.55 0.96 6.31
N PHE A 201 21.61 1.75 6.80
CA PHE A 201 21.96 2.91 7.61
C PHE A 201 22.31 2.52 9.04
N LYS A 202 23.39 3.13 9.55
CA LYS A 202 23.69 3.17 10.97
C LYS A 202 22.56 3.84 11.75
N SER A 203 22.38 3.41 12.99
CA SER A 203 21.50 4.10 13.90
C SER A 203 22.09 5.45 14.34
N HIS A 204 21.23 6.45 14.50
CA HIS A 204 21.53 7.76 15.10
C HIS A 204 20.63 8.01 16.31
N LYS A 205 19.97 6.97 16.81
CA LYS A 205 19.08 7.03 17.97
C LYS A 205 19.46 5.95 18.95
N ASP A 206 19.59 6.34 20.22
CA ASP A 206 19.86 5.40 21.31
C ASP A 206 18.79 4.30 21.39
N GLY A 207 19.21 3.09 21.75
CA GLY A 207 18.34 1.92 21.85
C GLY A 207 18.09 1.18 20.52
N TYR A 208 18.65 1.63 19.41
CA TYR A 208 18.60 0.92 18.12
C TYR A 208 20.02 0.60 17.64
N ALA A 209 20.25 -0.68 17.30
CA ALA A 209 21.47 -1.09 16.61
C ALA A 209 21.51 -0.56 15.17
N ASP A 210 22.68 -0.63 14.53
CA ASP A 210 22.84 -0.37 13.09
C ASP A 210 21.96 -1.34 12.30
N GLY A 211 21.18 -0.84 11.33
CA GLY A 211 20.17 -1.64 10.60
C GLY A 211 18.96 -2.06 11.45
N GLY A 212 18.93 -1.70 12.74
CA GLY A 212 17.94 -2.13 13.71
C GLY A 212 16.66 -1.28 13.78
N GLN A 213 16.48 -0.33 12.87
CA GLN A 213 15.23 0.42 12.76
C GLN A 213 14.09 -0.54 12.39
N LEU A 214 12.95 -0.41 13.04
CA LEU A 214 11.84 -1.38 12.99
C LEU A 214 10.69 -0.91 12.10
N ARG A 215 10.17 -1.80 11.27
CA ARG A 215 8.98 -1.57 10.43
C ARG A 215 8.06 -2.78 10.45
N ASP A 216 6.79 -2.52 10.30
CA ASP A 216 5.83 -3.55 9.95
C ASP A 216 5.87 -3.76 8.43
N PHE A 217 6.59 -4.79 8.01
CA PHE A 217 6.69 -5.19 6.60
C PHE A 217 5.57 -6.15 6.27
N VAL A 218 4.77 -5.82 5.29
CA VAL A 218 3.61 -6.62 4.87
C VAL A 218 3.70 -7.00 3.41
N TYR A 219 3.38 -8.26 3.11
CA TYR A 219 3.43 -8.77 1.74
C TYR A 219 2.23 -8.30 0.93
N VAL A 220 2.45 -7.85 -0.31
CA VAL A 220 1.39 -7.29 -1.16
C VAL A 220 0.27 -8.27 -1.44
N LYS A 221 0.58 -9.58 -1.58
CA LYS A 221 -0.45 -10.61 -1.80
C LYS A 221 -1.41 -10.71 -0.60
N ASP A 222 -0.91 -10.63 0.63
CA ASP A 222 -1.74 -10.63 1.84
C ASP A 222 -2.60 -9.36 1.93
N VAL A 223 -2.01 -8.21 1.57
CA VAL A 223 -2.72 -6.92 1.54
C VAL A 223 -3.95 -6.99 0.63
N VAL A 224 -3.78 -7.49 -0.60
CA VAL A 224 -4.91 -7.57 -1.54
C VAL A 224 -5.93 -8.62 -1.15
N GLN A 225 -5.52 -9.75 -0.57
CA GLN A 225 -6.42 -10.75 -0.04
C GLN A 225 -7.26 -10.20 1.12
N GLY A 226 -6.62 -9.51 2.07
CA GLY A 226 -7.31 -8.85 3.18
C GLY A 226 -8.29 -7.77 2.71
N MET A 227 -7.92 -7.01 1.68
CA MET A 227 -8.80 -6.01 1.04
C MET A 227 -10.03 -6.67 0.41
N VAL A 228 -9.84 -7.74 -0.34
CA VAL A 228 -10.96 -8.48 -0.97
C VAL A 228 -11.87 -9.10 0.09
N LEU A 229 -11.32 -9.61 1.19
CA LEU A 229 -12.12 -10.12 2.31
C LEU A 229 -12.99 -9.02 2.94
N LEU A 230 -12.42 -7.83 3.20
CA LEU A 230 -13.19 -6.69 3.72
C LEU A 230 -14.32 -6.29 2.78
N MET A 231 -14.05 -6.20 1.48
CA MET A 231 -15.06 -5.86 0.47
C MET A 231 -16.16 -6.94 0.31
N LYS A 232 -15.88 -8.19 0.65
CA LYS A 232 -16.89 -9.25 0.73
C LYS A 232 -17.67 -9.24 2.04
N HIS A 233 -17.07 -8.71 3.11
CA HIS A 233 -17.65 -8.67 4.46
C HIS A 233 -18.57 -7.46 4.64
N LYS A 234 -19.67 -7.46 3.90
CA LYS A 234 -20.68 -6.41 3.90
C LYS A 234 -21.71 -6.65 4.99
N ILE A 235 -21.34 -6.40 6.25
CA ILE A 235 -22.26 -6.45 7.38
C ILE A 235 -22.42 -5.08 8.01
N PRO A 236 -23.59 -4.75 8.56
CA PRO A 236 -23.82 -3.48 9.23
C PRO A 236 -22.75 -3.23 10.31
N GLY A 237 -22.16 -2.03 10.28
CA GLY A 237 -21.12 -1.63 11.23
C GLY A 237 -19.69 -2.08 10.89
N SER A 238 -19.47 -2.81 9.78
CA SER A 238 -18.12 -3.18 9.36
C SER A 238 -17.34 -2.07 8.68
N SER A 239 -18.00 -1.00 8.25
CA SER A 239 -17.33 0.15 7.61
C SER A 239 -16.37 0.85 8.55
N GLY A 240 -15.25 1.31 8.02
CA GLY A 240 -14.28 2.07 8.82
C GLY A 240 -12.86 2.08 8.30
N ILE A 241 -11.98 2.57 9.14
CA ILE A 241 -10.53 2.61 8.91
C ILE A 241 -9.95 1.29 9.43
N TYR A 242 -9.10 0.66 8.64
CA TYR A 242 -8.42 -0.59 8.99
C TYR A 242 -6.92 -0.50 8.73
N ASN A 243 -6.14 -0.93 9.68
CA ASN A 243 -4.72 -1.18 9.47
C ASN A 243 -4.51 -2.39 8.54
N MET A 244 -3.56 -2.26 7.64
CA MET A 244 -3.10 -3.33 6.75
C MET A 244 -1.60 -3.52 6.93
N GLY A 245 -1.25 -4.25 7.98
CA GLY A 245 0.09 -4.66 8.38
C GLY A 245 0.05 -6.07 8.94
N THR A 246 1.18 -6.57 9.41
CA THR A 246 1.27 -7.91 10.04
C THR A 246 1.04 -7.87 11.55
N GLY A 247 1.17 -6.69 12.17
CA GLY A 247 1.21 -6.53 13.62
C GLY A 247 2.56 -6.95 14.23
N VAL A 248 3.59 -7.17 13.41
CA VAL A 248 4.94 -7.56 13.84
C VAL A 248 5.97 -6.60 13.26
N ALA A 249 6.62 -5.83 14.14
CA ALA A 249 7.73 -4.98 13.73
C ALA A 249 9.01 -5.80 13.57
N ARG A 250 9.69 -5.66 12.42
CA ARG A 250 10.93 -6.34 12.07
C ARG A 250 11.97 -5.31 11.63
N SER A 251 13.25 -5.64 11.83
CA SER A 251 14.35 -4.74 11.47
C SER A 251 14.66 -4.77 9.97
N PHE A 252 15.29 -3.71 9.47
CA PHE A 252 15.85 -3.73 8.12
C PHE A 252 16.93 -4.80 7.98
N ASP A 253 17.65 -5.07 9.05
CA ASP A 253 18.63 -6.14 9.13
C ASP A 253 17.98 -7.52 8.91
N ASP A 254 16.87 -7.82 9.60
CA ASP A 254 16.09 -9.05 9.38
C ASP A 254 15.64 -9.20 7.93
N LEU A 255 15.13 -8.09 7.34
CA LEU A 255 14.64 -8.07 5.96
C LEU A 255 15.75 -8.42 4.97
N ILE A 256 16.94 -7.84 5.15
CA ILE A 256 18.08 -8.08 4.23
C ILE A 256 18.69 -9.46 4.45
N LYS A 257 18.77 -9.96 5.69
CA LYS A 257 19.19 -11.35 5.95
C LYS A 257 18.24 -12.35 5.30
N ALA A 258 16.92 -12.12 5.37
CA ALA A 258 15.95 -12.94 4.65
C ALA A 258 16.18 -12.89 3.13
N THR A 259 16.53 -11.71 2.57
CA THR A 259 16.84 -11.56 1.14
C THR A 259 18.09 -12.34 0.73
N PHE A 260 19.20 -12.25 1.50
CA PHE A 260 20.40 -13.05 1.27
C PHE A 260 20.10 -14.55 1.30
N LYS A 261 19.34 -14.98 2.31
CA LYS A 261 18.92 -16.39 2.45
C LYS A 261 18.12 -16.87 1.25
N ALA A 262 17.12 -16.09 0.82
CA ALA A 262 16.29 -16.38 -0.35
C ALA A 262 17.12 -16.47 -1.66
N MET A 263 18.19 -15.69 -1.77
CA MET A 263 19.12 -15.74 -2.89
C MET A 263 20.20 -16.84 -2.77
N SER A 264 20.22 -17.60 -1.66
CA SER A 264 21.28 -18.57 -1.35
C SER A 264 22.69 -17.95 -1.42
N LYS A 265 22.83 -16.72 -0.90
CA LYS A 265 24.08 -15.96 -0.84
C LYS A 265 24.54 -15.77 0.61
N PRO A 266 25.86 -15.74 0.88
CA PRO A 266 26.38 -15.41 2.20
C PRO A 266 26.03 -13.96 2.57
N GLU A 267 25.64 -13.74 3.83
CA GLU A 267 25.29 -12.41 4.35
C GLU A 267 26.52 -11.48 4.33
N ARG A 268 26.34 -10.31 3.74
CA ARG A 268 27.34 -9.25 3.73
C ARG A 268 26.65 -7.88 3.74
N ILE A 269 26.61 -7.28 4.92
CA ILE A 269 25.95 -6.01 5.17
C ILE A 269 27.01 -4.98 5.59
N ASP A 270 27.05 -3.86 4.87
CA ASP A 270 27.85 -2.67 5.21
C ASP A 270 26.95 -1.61 5.84
N TYR A 271 27.31 -1.14 7.03
CA TYR A 271 26.53 -0.12 7.74
C TYR A 271 27.13 1.27 7.49
N ILE A 272 26.41 2.09 6.74
CA ILE A 272 26.82 3.42 6.31
C ILE A 272 26.13 4.51 7.13
N PRO A 273 26.75 5.70 7.31
CA PRO A 273 26.11 6.83 7.99
C PRO A 273 24.82 7.24 7.28
N MET A 274 23.76 7.50 8.06
CA MET A 274 22.53 8.08 7.52
C MET A 274 22.77 9.53 7.12
N PRO A 275 22.38 9.98 5.91
CA PRO A 275 22.45 11.38 5.49
C PRO A 275 21.74 12.31 6.51
N GLU A 276 22.38 13.45 6.83
CA GLU A 276 21.89 14.36 7.86
C GLU A 276 20.47 14.85 7.63
N HIS A 277 20.14 15.20 6.39
CA HIS A 277 18.81 15.69 6.02
C HIS A 277 17.68 14.66 6.21
N LEU A 278 18.00 13.38 6.40
CA LEU A 278 17.01 12.33 6.65
C LEU A 278 16.77 12.08 8.14
N ARG A 279 17.73 12.43 9.03
CA ARG A 279 17.72 12.02 10.43
C ARG A 279 16.51 12.52 11.20
N ASP A 280 16.11 13.77 11.01
CA ASP A 280 15.01 14.40 11.74
C ASP A 280 13.61 13.91 11.26
N GLN A 281 13.53 13.35 10.06
CA GLN A 281 12.30 12.87 9.46
C GLN A 281 12.22 11.33 9.43
N TYR A 282 13.22 10.65 10.02
CA TYR A 282 13.33 9.21 9.93
C TYR A 282 12.53 8.52 11.05
N GLN A 283 11.50 7.79 10.68
CA GLN A 283 10.76 6.96 11.61
C GLN A 283 11.65 5.78 12.07
N TYR A 284 11.81 5.56 13.36
CA TYR A 284 12.56 4.43 13.91
C TYR A 284 11.71 3.21 14.20
N TYR A 285 10.41 3.40 14.30
CA TYR A 285 9.48 2.32 14.66
C TYR A 285 8.12 2.52 13.98
N THR A 286 7.59 1.46 13.39
CA THR A 286 6.16 1.35 13.02
C THR A 286 5.69 -0.08 13.24
N LYS A 287 4.48 -0.23 13.79
CA LYS A 287 3.83 -1.52 14.01
C LYS A 287 2.32 -1.32 13.97
N ALA A 288 1.62 -2.03 13.11
CA ALA A 288 0.17 -2.00 13.04
C ALA A 288 -0.47 -2.60 14.31
N GLU A 289 -1.49 -1.93 14.84
CA GLU A 289 -2.43 -2.56 15.76
C GLU A 289 -3.48 -3.27 14.92
N MET A 290 -3.49 -4.61 14.95
CA MET A 290 -4.29 -5.44 14.05
C MET A 290 -5.54 -6.04 14.70
N ASP A 291 -5.88 -5.64 15.92
CA ASP A 291 -6.97 -6.24 16.70
C ASP A 291 -8.31 -6.15 15.98
N LYS A 292 -8.62 -5.00 15.39
CA LYS A 292 -9.86 -4.79 14.63
C LYS A 292 -9.99 -5.74 13.45
N PHE A 293 -8.97 -5.85 12.62
CA PHE A 293 -8.96 -6.76 11.47
C PHE A 293 -9.02 -8.22 11.92
N SER A 294 -8.24 -8.60 12.93
CA SER A 294 -8.18 -9.97 13.46
C SER A 294 -9.47 -10.41 14.14
N GLN A 295 -10.22 -9.50 14.75
CA GLN A 295 -11.56 -9.79 15.30
C GLN A 295 -12.57 -10.12 14.19
N VAL A 296 -12.49 -9.42 13.06
CA VAL A 296 -13.37 -9.67 11.91
C VAL A 296 -12.95 -10.94 11.16
N PHE A 297 -11.65 -11.19 11.01
CA PHE A 297 -11.08 -12.31 10.25
C PHE A 297 -10.07 -13.12 11.07
N PRO A 298 -10.50 -13.86 12.11
CA PRO A 298 -9.58 -14.57 13.02
C PRO A 298 -8.77 -15.67 12.33
N GLU A 299 -9.29 -16.23 11.24
CA GLU A 299 -8.60 -17.28 10.48
C GLU A 299 -7.58 -16.73 9.47
N PHE A 300 -7.64 -15.43 9.14
CA PHE A 300 -6.67 -14.83 8.22
C PHE A 300 -5.30 -14.69 8.88
N LYS A 301 -4.28 -15.17 8.20
CA LYS A 301 -2.90 -15.10 8.69
C LYS A 301 -2.04 -14.40 7.66
N PHE A 302 -1.40 -13.32 8.07
CA PHE A 302 -0.38 -12.67 7.27
C PHE A 302 0.85 -13.56 7.15
N THR A 303 1.43 -13.60 5.97
CA THR A 303 2.65 -14.36 5.67
C THR A 303 3.83 -13.79 6.48
N GLY A 304 4.57 -14.65 7.15
CA GLY A 304 5.77 -14.24 7.89
C GLY A 304 6.85 -13.67 6.97
N LEU A 305 7.68 -12.76 7.51
CA LEU A 305 8.66 -12.00 6.74
C LEU A 305 9.54 -12.89 5.85
N GLU A 306 10.11 -13.95 6.41
CA GLU A 306 11.03 -14.84 5.71
C GLU A 306 10.36 -15.55 4.52
N ALA A 307 9.14 -16.06 4.73
CA ALA A 307 8.37 -16.74 3.69
C ALA A 307 7.93 -15.77 2.59
N ALA A 308 7.51 -14.56 2.96
CA ALA A 308 7.11 -13.54 2.00
C ALA A 308 8.30 -13.05 1.15
N VAL A 309 9.48 -12.88 1.77
CA VAL A 309 10.71 -12.51 1.05
C VAL A 309 11.17 -13.66 0.15
N GLU A 310 11.07 -14.91 0.61
CA GLU A 310 11.42 -16.09 -0.18
C GLU A 310 10.54 -16.19 -1.42
N ASP A 311 9.22 -16.07 -1.29
CA ASP A 311 8.28 -16.08 -2.42
C ASP A 311 8.59 -14.93 -3.40
N TYR A 312 8.79 -13.71 -2.89
CA TYR A 312 9.10 -12.56 -3.75
C TYR A 312 10.41 -12.75 -4.54
N VAL A 313 11.45 -13.22 -3.88
CA VAL A 313 12.77 -13.45 -4.52
C VAL A 313 12.72 -14.62 -5.49
N GLN A 314 12.21 -15.77 -5.05
CA GLN A 314 12.29 -17.03 -5.82
C GLN A 314 11.25 -17.09 -6.94
N GLU A 315 10.03 -16.64 -6.69
CA GLU A 315 8.93 -16.77 -7.65
C GLU A 315 8.78 -15.54 -8.55
N HIS A 316 9.46 -14.43 -8.24
CA HIS A 316 9.38 -13.20 -9.02
C HIS A 316 10.77 -12.66 -9.42
N LEU A 317 11.58 -12.16 -8.48
CA LEU A 317 12.82 -11.43 -8.81
C LEU A 317 13.86 -12.27 -9.56
N LEU A 318 13.91 -13.57 -9.34
CA LEU A 318 14.82 -14.50 -10.05
C LEU A 318 14.24 -15.03 -11.36
N LYS A 319 12.96 -14.77 -11.67
CA LYS A 319 12.34 -15.25 -12.90
C LYS A 319 12.61 -14.30 -14.07
N THR A 320 12.59 -14.85 -15.28
CA THR A 320 12.68 -14.06 -16.51
C THR A 320 11.54 -13.05 -16.67
N ASN A 321 10.34 -13.44 -16.25
CA ASN A 321 9.22 -12.54 -16.11
C ASN A 321 8.89 -12.39 -14.61
N PRO A 322 9.22 -11.26 -13.97
CA PRO A 322 9.02 -11.04 -12.55
C PRO A 322 7.59 -10.62 -12.18
N TYR A 323 6.76 -10.27 -13.17
CA TYR A 323 5.40 -9.76 -12.94
C TYR A 323 4.45 -10.86 -12.46
N PHE A 324 3.56 -10.46 -11.55
CA PHE A 324 2.57 -11.37 -10.94
C PHE A 324 1.28 -11.46 -11.76
#